data_55d3a49a358c4b1566883a2871a5c547
#
_entry.id   55d3a49a358c4b1566883a2871a5c547
#
_cell.length_a   1.000
_cell.length_b   1.000
_cell.length_c   1.000
_cell.angle_alpha   90.00
_cell.angle_beta   90.00
_cell.angle_gamma   90.00
#
_symmetry.space_group_name_H-M   'P 1'
#
loop_
_entity.id
_entity.type
_entity.pdbx_description
1 polymer ?
#
loop_
_entity_poly.entity_id
_entity_poly.type
_entity_poly.pdbx_seq_one_letter_code
_entity_poly.pdbx_strand_id
1 'polypeptide(L)'
;MSNSMVNEAEPKELRDESDFEAIFSGGDFTSVCGFGSLLSERSARSTFPELINFRVARLNGFRRVFGNVAPIFFERGIAKPETKEISSLCAEPCEGETIIVTVFEIKKSEIPAFIQREIEFRFLAVLPETLDGKLYDKPAVLCSRSTDEEFFQVRCKGNKDIFLQHYGRHNIDKIWRDDILPCRVYLRHCILAAKNLGETAYNNFLDHTFLGDRSTTIREYLASSGSGIMEEEPPESLKFRYGG
;
A
#
# COMPACT_ATOMS: atom_id res chain seq x y z
N MET A 1 -17.75 -31.64 16.74
CA MET A 1 -16.63 -30.73 16.88
C MET A 1 -17.07 -29.42 16.26
N SER A 2 -17.41 -28.46 17.11
CA SER A 2 -17.99 -27.18 16.73
C SER A 2 -16.90 -26.28 16.18
N ASN A 3 -16.91 -26.05 14.87
CA ASN A 3 -16.10 -25.00 14.24
C ASN A 3 -16.75 -23.66 14.64
N SER A 4 -16.19 -23.01 15.64
CA SER A 4 -16.52 -21.62 15.92
C SER A 4 -15.97 -20.79 14.75
N MET A 5 -16.85 -20.43 13.81
CA MET A 5 -16.59 -19.30 12.91
C MET A 5 -16.41 -18.08 13.81
N VAL A 6 -15.18 -17.67 13.99
CA VAL A 6 -14.88 -16.34 14.52
C VAL A 6 -15.37 -15.39 13.44
N ASN A 7 -16.48 -14.73 13.72
CA ASN A 7 -17.00 -13.65 12.88
C ASN A 7 -16.01 -12.49 13.03
N GLU A 8 -14.96 -12.47 12.19
CA GLU A 8 -14.04 -11.34 12.14
C GLU A 8 -14.85 -10.13 11.71
N ALA A 9 -15.11 -9.24 12.64
CA ALA A 9 -15.80 -7.99 12.36
C ALA A 9 -15.04 -7.24 11.26
N GLU A 10 -15.75 -6.72 10.27
CA GLU A 10 -15.14 -5.92 9.21
C GLU A 10 -14.27 -4.80 9.81
N PRO A 11 -13.06 -4.56 9.26
CA PRO A 11 -12.19 -3.52 9.76
C PRO A 11 -12.88 -2.15 9.75
N LYS A 12 -12.76 -1.40 10.85
CA LYS A 12 -13.36 -0.07 10.95
C LYS A 12 -12.68 0.88 9.96
N GLU A 13 -13.46 1.56 9.14
CA GLU A 13 -13.00 2.64 8.28
C GLU A 13 -12.77 3.92 9.07
N LEU A 14 -11.65 4.60 8.76
CA LEU A 14 -11.23 5.87 9.33
C LEU A 14 -11.34 6.96 8.25
N ARG A 15 -12.28 7.88 8.40
CA ARG A 15 -12.60 8.87 7.38
C ARG A 15 -11.92 10.22 7.57
N ASP A 16 -11.72 10.59 8.82
CA ASP A 16 -11.14 11.87 9.22
C ASP A 16 -10.28 11.73 10.49
N GLU A 17 -9.64 12.81 10.89
CA GLU A 17 -8.75 12.85 12.05
C GLU A 17 -9.43 12.40 13.34
N SER A 18 -10.75 12.65 13.51
CA SER A 18 -11.49 12.26 14.71
C SER A 18 -11.64 10.74 14.83
N ASP A 19 -11.78 10.04 13.70
CA ASP A 19 -11.78 8.58 13.66
C ASP A 19 -10.42 7.99 14.10
N PHE A 20 -9.32 8.62 13.62
CA PHE A 20 -7.97 8.25 14.07
C PHE A 20 -7.80 8.47 15.57
N GLU A 21 -8.22 9.61 16.10
CA GLU A 21 -8.16 9.88 17.54
C GLU A 21 -8.95 8.86 18.36
N ALA A 22 -10.15 8.49 17.89
CA ALA A 22 -11.02 7.54 18.60
C ALA A 22 -10.38 6.13 18.69
N ILE A 23 -9.68 5.68 17.65
CA ILE A 23 -9.05 4.35 17.59
C ILE A 23 -7.69 4.34 18.32
N PHE A 24 -6.91 5.41 18.19
CA PHE A 24 -5.55 5.50 18.74
C PHE A 24 -5.50 6.36 20.01
N SER A 25 -6.61 6.46 20.75
CA SER A 25 -6.67 7.15 22.03
C SER A 25 -5.67 6.53 23.02
N GLY A 26 -4.87 7.37 23.70
CA GLY A 26 -3.96 6.90 24.75
C GLY A 26 -2.48 6.86 24.37
N GLY A 27 -1.95 7.91 23.75
CA GLY A 27 -0.52 8.07 23.47
C GLY A 27 -0.29 9.06 22.34
N ASP A 28 0.98 9.36 22.08
CA ASP A 28 1.40 10.35 21.07
C ASP A 28 1.65 9.73 19.68
N PHE A 29 1.45 8.42 19.56
CA PHE A 29 1.80 7.65 18.36
C PHE A 29 0.59 6.89 17.79
N THR A 30 0.61 6.70 16.48
CA THR A 30 -0.32 5.90 15.68
C THR A 30 0.46 4.83 14.93
N SER A 31 0.00 3.58 14.98
CA SER A 31 0.61 2.50 14.21
C SER A 31 0.15 2.54 12.74
N VAL A 32 1.11 2.38 11.82
CA VAL A 32 0.89 2.30 10.37
C VAL A 32 1.30 0.91 9.87
N CYS A 33 0.49 0.35 8.98
CA CYS A 33 0.70 -0.95 8.35
C CYS A 33 1.21 -0.74 6.91
N GLY A 34 2.48 -1.04 6.66
CA GLY A 34 3.14 -0.93 5.36
C GLY A 34 3.12 -2.25 4.59
N PHE A 35 2.73 -2.24 3.32
CA PHE A 35 2.60 -3.46 2.50
C PHE A 35 3.27 -3.38 1.13
N GLY A 36 3.77 -2.20 0.73
CA GLY A 36 4.44 -1.92 -0.55
C GLY A 36 5.82 -1.30 -0.32
N SER A 37 6.03 -0.06 -0.77
CA SER A 37 7.31 0.65 -0.55
C SER A 37 7.68 0.82 0.92
N LEU A 38 6.69 0.81 1.81
CA LEU A 38 6.89 0.89 3.26
C LEU A 38 7.35 -0.44 3.88
N LEU A 39 7.52 -1.50 3.11
CA LEU A 39 8.26 -2.69 3.53
C LEU A 39 9.75 -2.37 3.72
N SER A 40 10.27 -1.32 3.08
CA SER A 40 11.62 -0.80 3.33
C SER A 40 11.61 0.23 4.44
N GLU A 41 12.34 -0.02 5.54
CA GLU A 41 12.50 0.96 6.62
C GLU A 41 13.11 2.27 6.12
N ARG A 42 14.10 2.20 5.22
CA ARG A 42 14.70 3.38 4.59
C ARG A 42 13.66 4.20 3.83
N SER A 43 12.79 3.54 3.08
CA SER A 43 11.70 4.19 2.37
C SER A 43 10.67 4.79 3.34
N ALA A 44 10.31 4.07 4.40
CA ALA A 44 9.42 4.57 5.44
C ALA A 44 10.01 5.81 6.14
N ARG A 45 11.29 5.78 6.52
CA ARG A 45 11.98 6.93 7.13
C ARG A 45 12.15 8.13 6.21
N SER A 46 12.21 7.92 4.89
CA SER A 46 12.20 9.05 3.95
C SER A 46 10.88 9.83 3.95
N THR A 47 9.82 9.22 4.48
CA THR A 47 8.49 9.81 4.64
C THR A 47 8.22 10.26 6.07
N PHE A 48 8.57 9.40 7.02
CA PHE A 48 8.39 9.58 8.46
C PHE A 48 9.76 9.46 9.14
N PRO A 49 10.58 10.53 9.15
CA PRO A 49 11.95 10.46 9.64
C PRO A 49 12.07 9.98 11.09
N GLU A 50 11.05 10.29 11.92
CA GLU A 50 11.02 9.99 13.35
C GLU A 50 10.19 8.73 13.69
N LEU A 51 9.86 7.90 12.69
CA LEU A 51 9.16 6.65 12.97
C LEU A 51 9.95 5.79 13.97
N ILE A 52 9.20 5.05 14.80
CA ILE A 52 9.77 4.13 15.78
C ILE A 52 9.18 2.73 15.64
N ASN A 53 9.81 1.76 16.29
CA ASN A 53 9.34 0.37 16.40
C ASN A 53 9.04 -0.32 15.07
N PHE A 54 9.87 -0.11 14.05
CA PHE A 54 9.73 -0.77 12.76
C PHE A 54 9.92 -2.28 12.91
N ARG A 55 8.92 -3.06 12.52
CA ARG A 55 8.90 -4.52 12.68
C ARG A 55 8.08 -5.21 11.59
N VAL A 56 8.41 -6.48 11.35
CA VAL A 56 7.67 -7.34 10.41
C VAL A 56 6.46 -7.94 11.13
N ALA A 57 5.36 -8.04 10.42
CA ALA A 57 4.11 -8.61 10.88
C ALA A 57 3.40 -9.34 9.74
N ARG A 58 2.30 -10.01 10.03
CA ARG A 58 1.38 -10.53 9.01
C ARG A 58 -0.03 -9.96 9.21
N LEU A 59 -0.75 -9.87 8.12
CA LEU A 59 -2.14 -9.41 8.12
C LEU A 59 -2.98 -10.44 7.35
N ASN A 60 -3.93 -11.05 8.04
CA ASN A 60 -4.86 -12.02 7.47
C ASN A 60 -6.06 -11.31 6.82
N GLY A 61 -6.71 -11.97 5.87
CA GLY A 61 -7.91 -11.47 5.20
C GLY A 61 -7.65 -10.37 4.18
N PHE A 62 -6.41 -10.21 3.72
CA PHE A 62 -6.02 -9.19 2.73
C PHE A 62 -5.07 -9.76 1.69
N ARG A 63 -5.17 -9.21 0.47
CA ARG A 63 -4.18 -9.40 -0.60
C ARG A 63 -3.68 -8.06 -1.11
N ARG A 64 -2.57 -8.07 -1.85
CA ARG A 64 -2.05 -6.91 -2.56
C ARG A 64 -2.46 -6.95 -4.02
N VAL A 65 -2.83 -5.80 -4.59
CA VAL A 65 -3.17 -5.69 -6.01
C VAL A 65 -2.53 -4.43 -6.61
N PHE A 66 -1.92 -4.57 -7.78
CA PHE A 66 -1.50 -3.43 -8.60
C PHE A 66 -2.70 -2.91 -9.38
N GLY A 67 -3.40 -1.90 -8.84
CA GLY A 67 -4.69 -1.49 -9.36
C GLY A 67 -5.04 -0.01 -9.17
N ASN A 68 -4.06 0.85 -8.85
CA ASN A 68 -4.28 2.29 -8.79
C ASN A 68 -3.18 3.07 -9.49
N VAL A 69 -3.57 4.15 -10.20
CA VAL A 69 -2.62 5.08 -10.82
C VAL A 69 -2.09 6.03 -9.76
N ALA A 70 -0.77 6.19 -9.67
CA ALA A 70 -0.13 7.13 -8.75
C ALA A 70 0.49 8.29 -9.50
N PRO A 71 -0.01 9.53 -9.35
CA PRO A 71 0.51 10.74 -10.02
C PRO A 71 2.00 10.94 -9.81
N ILE A 72 2.51 10.55 -8.64
CA ILE A 72 3.93 10.68 -8.29
C ILE A 72 4.87 9.93 -9.25
N PHE A 73 4.41 8.87 -9.92
CA PHE A 73 5.23 8.16 -10.90
C PHE A 73 5.40 8.97 -12.19
N PHE A 74 4.40 9.74 -12.57
CA PHE A 74 4.49 10.68 -13.69
C PHE A 74 5.39 11.86 -13.35
N GLU A 75 5.25 12.44 -12.15
CA GLU A 75 6.09 13.52 -11.67
C GLU A 75 7.57 13.14 -11.59
N ARG A 76 7.86 11.88 -11.28
CA ARG A 76 9.22 11.33 -11.19
C ARG A 76 9.75 10.77 -12.51
N GLY A 77 8.95 10.78 -13.57
CA GLY A 77 9.33 10.27 -14.88
C GLY A 77 9.58 8.76 -14.93
N ILE A 78 8.96 7.98 -14.02
CA ILE A 78 9.07 6.52 -13.97
C ILE A 78 7.82 5.79 -14.46
N ALA A 79 6.72 6.49 -14.67
CA ALA A 79 5.53 5.95 -15.32
C ALA A 79 5.78 5.72 -16.81
N LYS A 80 5.25 4.62 -17.36
CA LYS A 80 5.29 4.31 -18.80
C LYS A 80 3.85 4.15 -19.31
N PRO A 81 3.15 5.28 -19.64
CA PRO A 81 1.74 5.24 -20.07
C PRO A 81 1.52 4.46 -21.34
N GLU A 82 2.48 4.48 -22.28
CA GLU A 82 2.44 3.80 -23.58
C GLU A 82 2.34 2.28 -23.46
N THR A 83 2.88 1.71 -22.37
CA THR A 83 2.79 0.27 -22.04
C THR A 83 1.84 -0.02 -20.89
N LYS A 84 1.14 1.01 -20.40
CA LYS A 84 0.27 0.96 -19.20
C LYS A 84 0.99 0.57 -17.90
N GLU A 85 2.30 0.64 -17.83
CA GLU A 85 3.11 0.34 -16.66
C GLU A 85 3.14 1.55 -15.72
N ILE A 86 2.01 1.83 -15.10
CA ILE A 86 1.72 3.04 -14.31
C ILE A 86 1.10 2.77 -12.95
N SER A 87 0.82 1.49 -12.61
CA SER A 87 0.10 1.23 -11.37
C SER A 87 1.02 1.20 -10.14
N SER A 88 0.45 1.71 -9.07
CA SER A 88 0.89 1.51 -7.70
C SER A 88 0.16 0.33 -7.08
N LEU A 89 0.49 0.04 -5.83
CA LEU A 89 0.01 -1.10 -5.06
C LEU A 89 -1.03 -0.66 -4.03
N CYS A 90 -2.12 -1.39 -3.94
CA CYS A 90 -3.11 -1.28 -2.87
C CYS A 90 -3.27 -2.61 -2.14
N ALA A 91 -3.81 -2.57 -0.93
CA ALA A 91 -4.34 -3.72 -0.24
C ALA A 91 -5.87 -3.75 -0.37
N GLU A 92 -6.44 -4.93 -0.55
CA GLU A 92 -7.90 -5.10 -0.55
C GLU A 92 -8.30 -6.34 0.26
N PRO A 93 -9.48 -6.32 0.93
CA PRO A 93 -9.98 -7.49 1.63
C PRO A 93 -10.07 -8.71 0.72
N CYS A 94 -9.59 -9.85 1.20
CA CYS A 94 -9.67 -11.13 0.50
C CYS A 94 -9.61 -12.27 1.50
N GLU A 95 -10.74 -12.94 1.71
CA GLU A 95 -10.83 -14.08 2.61
C GLU A 95 -9.87 -15.19 2.20
N GLY A 96 -9.18 -15.78 3.16
CA GLY A 96 -8.19 -16.84 2.95
C GLY A 96 -6.80 -16.37 2.55
N GLU A 97 -6.63 -15.10 2.18
CA GLU A 97 -5.33 -14.51 1.86
C GLU A 97 -4.62 -13.97 3.12
N THR A 98 -3.30 -13.98 3.09
CA THR A 98 -2.46 -13.43 4.16
C THR A 98 -1.26 -12.72 3.55
N ILE A 99 -1.02 -11.48 3.96
CA ILE A 99 0.13 -10.70 3.50
C ILE A 99 1.12 -10.42 4.63
N ILE A 100 2.41 -10.50 4.32
CA ILE A 100 3.46 -10.02 5.21
C ILE A 100 3.56 -8.50 5.05
N VAL A 101 3.52 -7.82 6.16
CA VAL A 101 3.50 -6.36 6.26
C VAL A 101 4.60 -5.87 7.20
N THR A 102 4.82 -4.58 7.25
CA THR A 102 5.57 -3.94 8.32
C THR A 102 4.62 -3.13 9.19
N VAL A 103 4.93 -3.01 10.46
CA VAL A 103 4.22 -2.13 11.38
C VAL A 103 5.24 -1.22 12.04
N PHE A 104 4.93 0.07 12.07
CA PHE A 104 5.74 1.09 12.73
C PHE A 104 4.84 2.19 13.27
N GLU A 105 5.32 2.98 14.21
CA GLU A 105 4.57 4.08 14.79
C GLU A 105 5.07 5.42 14.27
N ILE A 106 4.12 6.32 13.95
CA ILE A 106 4.34 7.73 13.61
C ILE A 106 3.71 8.62 14.67
N LYS A 107 4.20 9.85 14.84
CA LYS A 107 3.57 10.82 15.73
C LYS A 107 2.16 11.18 15.25
N LYS A 108 1.22 11.35 16.16
CA LYS A 108 -0.15 11.80 15.84
C LYS A 108 -0.18 13.11 15.07
N SER A 109 0.77 14.00 15.32
CA SER A 109 0.91 15.26 14.56
C SER A 109 1.21 15.05 13.08
N GLU A 110 1.63 13.85 12.66
CA GLU A 110 1.88 13.52 11.25
C GLU A 110 0.64 12.96 10.52
N ILE A 111 -0.46 12.67 11.25
CA ILE A 111 -1.69 12.10 10.67
C ILE A 111 -2.28 12.97 9.55
N PRO A 112 -2.41 14.31 9.70
CA PRO A 112 -2.93 15.15 8.62
C PRO A 112 -2.10 15.05 7.34
N ALA A 113 -0.77 15.05 7.47
CA ALA A 113 0.14 14.90 6.34
C ALA A 113 0.07 13.48 5.73
N PHE A 114 -0.10 12.45 6.56
CA PHE A 114 -0.31 11.08 6.12
C PHE A 114 -1.60 10.93 5.29
N ILE A 115 -2.73 11.46 5.78
CA ILE A 115 -4.01 11.46 5.07
C ILE A 115 -3.89 12.18 3.72
N GLN A 116 -3.23 13.35 3.70
CA GLN A 116 -3.04 14.12 2.47
C GLN A 116 -2.13 13.41 1.46
N ARG A 117 -1.14 12.68 1.92
CA ARG A 117 -0.22 11.91 1.07
C ARG A 117 -0.87 10.68 0.45
N GLU A 118 -1.68 9.99 1.22
CA GLU A 118 -2.33 8.73 0.82
C GLU A 118 -3.82 8.98 0.44
N ILE A 119 -4.06 10.14 -0.20
CA ILE A 119 -5.39 10.68 -0.44
C ILE A 119 -6.29 9.75 -1.28
N GLU A 120 -5.71 8.92 -2.14
CA GLU A 120 -6.44 7.99 -3.01
C GLU A 120 -7.07 6.84 -2.23
N PHE A 121 -6.49 6.51 -1.09
CA PHE A 121 -6.91 5.34 -0.31
C PHE A 121 -8.02 5.67 0.68
N ARG A 122 -8.80 4.66 1.01
CA ARG A 122 -9.51 4.64 2.28
C ARG A 122 -8.62 4.03 3.36
N PHE A 123 -8.82 4.43 4.58
CA PHE A 123 -8.03 3.97 5.72
C PHE A 123 -8.82 2.99 6.55
N LEU A 124 -8.24 1.84 6.85
CA LEU A 124 -8.85 0.81 7.68
C LEU A 124 -8.03 0.60 8.96
N ALA A 125 -8.71 0.50 10.10
CA ALA A 125 -8.10 0.05 11.34
C ALA A 125 -8.06 -1.48 11.31
N VAL A 126 -6.86 -2.06 11.16
CA VAL A 126 -6.63 -3.50 11.08
C VAL A 126 -5.83 -3.99 12.28
N LEU A 127 -5.95 -5.26 12.62
CA LEU A 127 -5.21 -5.88 13.72
C LEU A 127 -4.20 -6.90 13.16
N PRO A 128 -2.93 -6.49 12.94
CA PRO A 128 -1.89 -7.40 12.49
C PRO A 128 -1.52 -8.42 13.57
N GLU A 129 -0.79 -9.46 13.16
CA GLU A 129 -0.22 -10.47 14.03
C GLU A 129 1.31 -10.49 13.90
N THR A 130 1.99 -10.95 14.93
CA THR A 130 3.38 -11.36 14.82
C THR A 130 3.52 -12.57 13.88
N LEU A 131 4.72 -12.87 13.39
CA LEU A 131 4.92 -13.99 12.48
C LEU A 131 4.59 -15.36 13.11
N ASP A 132 4.62 -15.47 14.43
CA ASP A 132 4.24 -16.65 15.20
C ASP A 132 2.74 -16.68 15.58
N GLY A 133 1.94 -15.70 15.09
CA GLY A 133 0.48 -15.71 15.18
C GLY A 133 -0.11 -15.07 16.41
N LYS A 134 0.65 -14.25 17.15
CA LYS A 134 0.13 -13.48 18.25
C LYS A 134 -0.42 -12.15 17.75
N LEU A 135 -1.70 -11.88 17.98
CA LEU A 135 -2.32 -10.59 17.67
C LEU A 135 -1.63 -9.42 18.41
N TYR A 136 -1.50 -8.30 17.74
CA TYR A 136 -1.09 -7.06 18.39
C TYR A 136 -2.21 -6.52 19.28
N ASP A 137 -1.84 -5.88 20.37
CA ASP A 137 -2.79 -5.30 21.33
C ASP A 137 -3.47 -4.03 20.79
N LYS A 138 -2.89 -3.42 19.77
CA LYS A 138 -3.39 -2.16 19.17
C LYS A 138 -3.53 -2.31 17.66
N PRO A 139 -4.56 -1.70 17.07
CA PRO A 139 -4.72 -1.68 15.62
C PRO A 139 -3.62 -0.85 14.94
N ALA A 140 -3.47 -1.07 13.64
CA ALA A 140 -2.65 -0.26 12.76
C ALA A 140 -3.50 0.28 11.59
N VAL A 141 -3.13 1.42 11.04
CA VAL A 141 -3.80 2.00 9.87
C VAL A 141 -3.27 1.34 8.60
N LEU A 142 -4.17 0.77 7.82
CA LEU A 142 -3.91 0.21 6.50
C LEU A 142 -4.51 1.12 5.41
N CYS A 143 -3.71 1.47 4.40
CA CYS A 143 -4.19 2.09 3.17
C CYS A 143 -4.83 1.01 2.29
N SER A 144 -6.15 1.04 2.13
CA SER A 144 -6.91 0.05 1.38
C SER A 144 -7.49 0.63 0.10
N ARG A 145 -7.79 -0.27 -0.85
CA ARG A 145 -8.44 0.10 -2.11
C ARG A 145 -9.72 0.91 -1.85
N SER A 146 -9.91 1.98 -2.61
CA SER A 146 -11.14 2.76 -2.67
C SER A 146 -11.81 2.60 -4.04
N THR A 147 -12.73 3.47 -4.38
CA THR A 147 -13.34 3.60 -5.72
C THR A 147 -13.17 5.04 -6.22
N ASP A 148 -13.25 5.24 -7.54
CA ASP A 148 -13.20 6.59 -8.12
C ASP A 148 -14.35 7.47 -7.62
N GLU A 149 -15.55 6.87 -7.48
CA GLU A 149 -16.72 7.58 -6.94
C GLU A 149 -16.50 8.03 -5.49
N GLU A 150 -16.04 7.12 -4.63
CA GLU A 150 -15.77 7.43 -3.23
C GLU A 150 -14.67 8.49 -3.09
N PHE A 151 -13.58 8.35 -3.86
CA PHE A 151 -12.53 9.35 -3.91
C PHE A 151 -13.07 10.73 -4.33
N PHE A 152 -13.90 10.76 -5.38
CA PHE A 152 -14.48 12.00 -5.88
C PHE A 152 -15.40 12.68 -4.83
N GLN A 153 -16.26 11.92 -4.17
CA GLN A 153 -17.17 12.43 -3.17
C GLN A 153 -16.47 12.85 -1.87
N VAL A 154 -15.60 11.99 -1.35
CA VAL A 154 -14.98 12.21 -0.02
C VAL A 154 -13.78 13.15 -0.11
N ARG A 155 -12.87 12.93 -1.07
CA ARG A 155 -11.60 13.67 -1.15
C ARG A 155 -11.70 14.91 -2.01
N CYS A 156 -12.37 14.83 -3.14
CA CYS A 156 -12.62 16.01 -4.00
C CYS A 156 -13.86 16.81 -3.59
N LYS A 157 -14.65 16.33 -2.61
CA LYS A 157 -15.90 16.96 -2.17
C LYS A 157 -16.87 17.22 -3.33
N GLY A 158 -16.90 16.32 -4.32
CA GLY A 158 -17.68 16.47 -5.54
C GLY A 158 -17.16 17.56 -6.48
N ASN A 159 -16.00 18.16 -6.24
CA ASN A 159 -15.43 19.23 -7.05
C ASN A 159 -14.47 18.65 -8.10
N LYS A 160 -14.88 18.81 -9.38
CA LYS A 160 -14.09 18.33 -10.52
C LYS A 160 -12.75 19.05 -10.69
N ASP A 161 -12.65 20.31 -10.29
CA ASP A 161 -11.42 21.09 -10.43
C ASP A 161 -10.33 20.55 -9.50
N ILE A 162 -10.70 20.06 -8.31
CA ILE A 162 -9.76 19.40 -7.39
C ILE A 162 -9.19 18.13 -8.03
N PHE A 163 -10.05 17.31 -8.64
CA PHE A 163 -9.61 16.13 -9.36
C PHE A 163 -8.67 16.48 -10.53
N LEU A 164 -9.04 17.43 -11.37
CA LEU A 164 -8.26 17.86 -12.52
C LEU A 164 -6.90 18.44 -12.12
N GLN A 165 -6.83 19.16 -11.01
CA GLN A 165 -5.59 19.74 -10.50
C GLN A 165 -4.57 18.67 -10.12
N HIS A 166 -5.01 17.55 -9.54
CA HIS A 166 -4.12 16.47 -9.10
C HIS A 166 -3.83 15.45 -10.21
N TYR A 167 -4.82 15.11 -11.01
CA TYR A 167 -4.76 13.98 -11.96
C TYR A 167 -4.84 14.39 -13.42
N GLY A 168 -5.65 15.41 -13.74
CA GLY A 168 -5.89 15.84 -15.12
C GLY A 168 -4.63 16.31 -15.87
N ARG A 169 -3.67 16.90 -15.15
CA ARG A 169 -2.37 17.30 -15.72
C ARG A 169 -1.54 16.13 -16.26
N HIS A 170 -1.84 14.92 -15.84
CA HIS A 170 -1.19 13.68 -16.29
C HIS A 170 -2.09 12.84 -17.19
N ASN A 171 -3.22 13.40 -17.66
CA ASN A 171 -4.25 12.69 -18.43
C ASN A 171 -4.81 11.46 -17.70
N ILE A 172 -4.85 11.52 -16.37
CA ILE A 172 -5.44 10.47 -15.52
C ILE A 172 -6.92 10.82 -15.35
N ASP A 173 -7.79 10.00 -15.92
CA ASP A 173 -9.25 10.11 -15.84
C ASP A 173 -9.86 9.18 -14.78
N LYS A 174 -9.15 8.12 -14.44
CA LYS A 174 -9.51 7.14 -13.40
C LYS A 174 -8.30 6.72 -12.60
N ILE A 175 -8.46 6.67 -11.28
CA ILE A 175 -7.43 6.23 -10.35
C ILE A 175 -7.43 4.70 -10.23
N TRP A 176 -8.60 4.12 -9.96
CA TRP A 176 -8.77 2.69 -9.69
C TRP A 176 -9.05 1.93 -10.99
N ARG A 177 -8.04 1.19 -11.46
CA ARG A 177 -8.06 0.53 -12.77
C ARG A 177 -7.51 -0.88 -12.67
N ASP A 178 -8.15 -1.80 -13.39
CA ASP A 178 -7.73 -3.21 -13.45
C ASP A 178 -7.04 -3.56 -14.79
N ASP A 179 -6.93 -2.60 -15.73
CA ASP A 179 -6.33 -2.76 -17.05
C ASP A 179 -4.89 -2.21 -17.17
N ILE A 180 -4.26 -1.88 -16.05
CA ILE A 180 -2.92 -1.29 -15.96
C ILE A 180 -1.92 -2.27 -15.34
N LEU A 181 -0.65 -2.08 -15.68
CA LEU A 181 0.46 -2.91 -15.23
C LEU A 181 1.30 -2.19 -14.16
N PRO A 182 2.04 -2.91 -13.34
CA PRO A 182 2.91 -2.33 -12.33
C PRO A 182 3.92 -1.33 -12.92
N CYS A 183 4.07 -0.15 -12.30
CA CYS A 183 5.21 0.71 -12.56
C CYS A 183 6.49 -0.08 -12.23
N ARG A 184 7.35 -0.30 -13.24
CA ARG A 184 8.48 -1.24 -13.16
C ARG A 184 9.46 -0.90 -12.03
N VAL A 185 9.85 0.37 -11.95
CA VAL A 185 10.75 0.87 -10.89
C VAL A 185 10.16 0.66 -9.50
N TYR A 186 8.86 0.90 -9.35
CA TYR A 186 8.17 0.73 -8.08
C TYR A 186 8.01 -0.74 -7.70
N LEU A 187 7.62 -1.61 -8.64
CA LEU A 187 7.54 -3.04 -8.41
C LEU A 187 8.89 -3.61 -7.98
N ARG A 188 9.96 -3.28 -8.73
CA ARG A 188 11.33 -3.70 -8.36
C ARG A 188 11.68 -3.29 -6.93
N HIS A 189 11.41 -2.04 -6.57
CA HIS A 189 11.64 -1.54 -5.22
C HIS A 189 10.89 -2.36 -4.16
N CYS A 190 9.60 -2.63 -4.36
CA CYS A 190 8.79 -3.40 -3.41
C CYS A 190 9.32 -4.85 -3.26
N ILE A 191 9.73 -5.48 -4.36
CA ILE A 191 10.31 -6.83 -4.34
C ILE A 191 11.63 -6.84 -3.54
N LEU A 192 12.51 -5.88 -3.78
CA LEU A 192 13.77 -5.76 -3.05
C LEU A 192 13.53 -5.47 -1.56
N ALA A 193 12.57 -4.61 -1.25
CA ALA A 193 12.16 -4.34 0.13
C ALA A 193 11.68 -5.60 0.84
N ALA A 194 10.81 -6.38 0.19
CA ALA A 194 10.34 -7.66 0.73
C ALA A 194 11.50 -8.67 0.90
N LYS A 195 12.42 -8.73 -0.06
CA LYS A 195 13.61 -9.59 0.01
C LYS A 195 14.52 -9.24 1.19
N ASN A 196 14.69 -7.95 1.48
CA ASN A 196 15.48 -7.47 2.61
C ASN A 196 14.87 -7.83 3.97
N LEU A 197 13.55 -8.06 4.04
CA LEU A 197 12.86 -8.56 5.24
C LEU A 197 12.99 -10.08 5.43
N GLY A 198 13.56 -10.79 4.48
CA GLY A 198 13.80 -12.22 4.53
C GLY A 198 12.94 -13.03 3.54
N GLU A 199 13.25 -14.32 3.45
CA GLU A 199 12.68 -15.19 2.42
C GLU A 199 11.16 -15.38 2.54
N THR A 200 10.64 -15.43 3.77
CA THR A 200 9.19 -15.53 4.02
C THR A 200 8.45 -14.30 3.45
N ALA A 201 8.95 -13.11 3.71
CA ALA A 201 8.36 -11.88 3.19
C ALA A 201 8.50 -11.78 1.66
N TYR A 202 9.64 -12.18 1.12
CA TYR A 202 9.89 -12.22 -0.32
C TYR A 202 8.92 -13.14 -1.05
N ASN A 203 8.82 -14.41 -0.63
CA ASN A 203 7.90 -15.35 -1.24
C ASN A 203 6.44 -14.92 -1.08
N ASN A 204 6.05 -14.46 0.12
CA ASN A 204 4.72 -13.92 0.33
C ASN A 204 4.41 -12.74 -0.60
N PHE A 205 5.37 -11.83 -0.81
CA PHE A 205 5.16 -10.72 -1.74
C PHE A 205 4.92 -11.21 -3.16
N LEU A 206 5.68 -12.19 -3.63
CA LEU A 206 5.54 -12.73 -4.99
C LEU A 206 4.23 -13.51 -5.20
N ASP A 207 3.78 -14.25 -4.18
CA ASP A 207 2.66 -15.20 -4.30
C ASP A 207 1.30 -14.61 -3.88
N HIS A 208 1.30 -13.57 -3.03
CA HIS A 208 0.08 -12.91 -2.52
C HIS A 208 -0.04 -11.45 -2.97
N THR A 209 0.63 -11.12 -4.09
CA THR A 209 0.49 -9.84 -4.80
C THR A 209 0.08 -10.13 -6.24
N PHE A 210 -0.98 -9.48 -6.68
CA PHE A 210 -1.63 -9.76 -7.96
C PHE A 210 -1.61 -8.55 -8.89
N LEU A 211 -1.67 -8.81 -10.19
CA LEU A 211 -2.05 -7.80 -11.17
C LEU A 211 -3.51 -7.37 -10.98
N GLY A 212 -3.97 -6.38 -11.73
CA GLY A 212 -5.34 -5.89 -11.70
C GLY A 212 -6.40 -6.96 -12.01
N ASP A 213 -6.04 -8.06 -12.68
CA ASP A 213 -6.89 -9.20 -12.95
C ASP A 213 -7.19 -10.08 -11.71
N ARG A 214 -6.47 -9.86 -10.60
CA ARG A 214 -6.58 -10.59 -9.33
C ARG A 214 -6.36 -12.11 -9.43
N SER A 215 -5.75 -12.56 -10.50
CA SER A 215 -5.44 -13.96 -10.78
C SER A 215 -3.95 -14.18 -11.06
N THR A 216 -3.32 -13.27 -11.79
CA THR A 216 -1.88 -13.35 -12.11
C THR A 216 -1.07 -12.83 -10.94
N THR A 217 -0.28 -13.70 -10.31
CA THR A 217 0.64 -13.34 -9.25
C THR A 217 1.84 -12.57 -9.78
N ILE A 218 2.52 -11.83 -8.92
CA ILE A 218 3.78 -11.17 -9.33
C ILE A 218 4.86 -12.19 -9.68
N ARG A 219 4.86 -13.38 -9.08
CA ARG A 219 5.77 -14.48 -9.48
C ARG A 219 5.56 -14.88 -10.93
N GLU A 220 4.32 -15.11 -11.33
CA GLU A 220 3.97 -15.48 -12.72
C GLU A 220 4.25 -14.33 -13.69
N TYR A 221 3.94 -13.10 -13.29
CA TYR A 221 4.22 -11.91 -14.09
C TYR A 221 5.72 -11.75 -14.39
N LEU A 222 6.58 -11.89 -13.37
CA LEU A 222 8.04 -11.83 -13.55
C LEU A 222 8.59 -12.98 -14.39
N ALA A 223 7.96 -14.14 -14.37
CA ALA A 223 8.34 -15.29 -15.19
C ALA A 223 7.90 -15.16 -16.66
N SER A 224 7.11 -14.13 -16.99
CA SER A 224 6.53 -13.92 -18.32
C SER A 224 6.76 -12.48 -18.82
N SER A 225 5.71 -11.70 -18.97
CA SER A 225 5.76 -10.35 -19.55
C SER A 225 6.50 -9.31 -18.70
N GLY A 226 6.67 -9.57 -17.40
CA GLY A 226 7.45 -8.74 -16.46
C GLY A 226 8.93 -9.12 -16.38
N SER A 227 9.41 -10.05 -17.20
CA SER A 227 10.83 -10.45 -17.22
C SER A 227 11.72 -9.24 -17.47
N GLY A 228 12.89 -9.19 -16.82
CA GLY A 228 13.80 -8.04 -16.93
C GLY A 228 13.51 -6.86 -15.98
N ILE A 229 12.37 -6.85 -15.27
CA ILE A 229 12.06 -5.77 -14.29
C ILE A 229 13.14 -5.70 -13.21
N MET A 230 13.65 -6.84 -12.77
CA MET A 230 14.63 -6.89 -11.69
C MET A 230 16.03 -6.42 -12.11
N GLU A 231 16.33 -6.38 -13.39
CA GLU A 231 17.58 -5.84 -13.96
C GLU A 231 17.52 -4.32 -14.20
N GLU A 232 16.32 -3.72 -14.18
CA GLU A 232 16.16 -2.28 -14.40
C GLU A 232 16.58 -1.48 -13.16
N GLU A 233 17.58 -0.61 -13.35
CA GLU A 233 17.97 0.35 -12.32
C GLU A 233 17.03 1.56 -12.29
N PRO A 234 16.65 2.08 -11.11
CA PRO A 234 15.96 3.36 -11.03
C PRO A 234 16.86 4.49 -11.53
N PRO A 235 16.29 5.61 -12.00
CA PRO A 235 17.07 6.81 -12.31
C PRO A 235 17.99 7.18 -11.15
N GLU A 236 19.20 7.69 -11.43
CA GLU A 236 20.23 7.95 -10.42
C GLU A 236 19.71 8.81 -9.25
N SER A 237 18.94 9.85 -9.56
CA SER A 237 18.32 10.73 -8.55
C SER A 237 17.29 10.03 -7.65
N LEU A 238 16.82 8.85 -8.05
CA LEU A 238 15.79 8.08 -7.34
C LEU A 238 16.32 6.77 -6.70
N LYS A 239 17.60 6.45 -6.87
CA LYS A 239 18.21 5.23 -6.30
C LYS A 239 18.06 5.15 -4.79
N PHE A 240 18.22 6.27 -4.09
CA PHE A 240 18.02 6.30 -2.65
C PHE A 240 16.59 5.91 -2.26
N ARG A 241 15.59 6.38 -3.03
CA ARG A 241 14.17 6.16 -2.75
C ARG A 241 13.68 4.77 -3.18
N TYR A 242 14.19 4.27 -4.33
CA TYR A 242 13.68 3.05 -4.98
C TYR A 242 14.71 1.92 -5.08
N GLY A 243 15.72 1.93 -4.24
CA GLY A 243 16.77 0.91 -4.24
C GLY A 243 16.49 -0.34 -3.39
N GLY A 244 15.31 -0.45 -2.76
CA GLY A 244 14.97 -1.56 -1.87
C GLY A 244 15.07 -1.22 -0.41
#